data_392fd020f04333391dc7869cd4465ae2
#
_entry.id   392fd020f04333391dc7869cd4465ae2
#
_cell.length_a   1.000
_cell.length_b   1.000
_cell.length_c   1.000
_cell.angle_alpha   90.00
_cell.angle_beta   90.00
_cell.angle_gamma   90.00
#
_symmetry.space_group_name_H-M   'P 1'
#
loop_
_entity.id
_entity.type
_entity.pdbx_description
1 polymer ?
#
loop_
_entity_poly.entity_id
_entity_poly.type
_entity_poly.pdbx_seq_one_letter_code
_entity_poly.pdbx_strand_id
1 'polypeptide(L)'
;MKKGLLCIALAVSGMIHAQQTFEVDWDQSTTVADASFTIETGDTVIWTWANPSPHDVVPATGEMDAPADFGSQILTGIGQTYQYTFTDEAVIDYICSVHPTSMLGTLTIIETLSVQEKFETNITFFPNPVSDNLRIRSLYKFETYQIYDINGKQVADGTGGGTYTDLNISYLQAGVYFVKIAADDLQATIRLLKK
;
A
#
# COMPACT_ATOMS: atom_id res chain seq x y z
N MET A 1 33.39 15.58 36.99
CA MET A 1 32.55 14.42 36.62
C MET A 1 31.58 14.87 35.57
N LYS A 2 31.83 14.56 34.28
CA LYS A 2 30.91 14.89 33.16
C LYS A 2 29.92 13.77 32.98
N LYS A 3 28.65 14.05 33.20
CA LYS A 3 27.53 13.09 32.91
C LYS A 3 27.27 13.12 31.41
N GLY A 4 27.63 12.04 30.71
CA GLY A 4 27.30 11.86 29.31
C GLY A 4 25.80 11.48 29.19
N LEU A 5 25.05 12.27 28.43
CA LEU A 5 23.66 11.99 28.07
C LEU A 5 23.68 10.99 26.90
N LEU A 6 23.29 9.75 27.17
CA LEU A 6 23.13 8.70 26.16
C LEU A 6 21.79 8.92 25.46
N CYS A 7 21.80 9.52 24.26
CA CYS A 7 20.62 9.56 23.41
C CYS A 7 20.43 8.19 22.76
N ILE A 8 19.45 7.42 23.22
CA ILE A 8 18.99 6.20 22.54
C ILE A 8 18.12 6.68 21.38
N ALA A 9 18.64 6.61 20.17
CA ALA A 9 17.86 6.78 18.95
C ALA A 9 17.05 5.50 18.75
N LEU A 10 15.73 5.58 18.96
CA LEU A 10 14.79 4.53 18.62
C LEU A 10 14.69 4.49 17.09
N ALA A 11 15.36 3.53 16.45
CA ALA A 11 15.18 3.28 15.03
C ALA A 11 13.81 2.59 14.86
N VAL A 12 12.82 3.36 14.43
CA VAL A 12 11.56 2.82 13.91
C VAL A 12 11.88 2.23 12.53
N SER A 13 12.14 0.95 12.46
CA SER A 13 12.20 0.21 11.19
C SER A 13 10.78 -0.01 10.68
N GLY A 14 10.20 0.98 10.03
CA GLY A 14 9.03 0.78 9.19
C GLY A 14 9.44 -0.18 8.05
N MET A 15 8.71 -1.27 7.84
CA MET A 15 8.83 -2.04 6.60
C MET A 15 8.32 -1.15 5.47
N ILE A 16 9.24 -0.42 4.85
CA ILE A 16 9.00 0.26 3.60
C ILE A 16 8.95 -0.84 2.55
N HIS A 17 7.82 -1.06 1.88
CA HIS A 17 7.82 -1.76 0.61
C HIS A 17 8.84 -1.05 -0.26
N ALA A 18 9.88 -1.75 -0.67
CA ALA A 18 10.89 -1.16 -1.53
C ALA A 18 10.23 -0.91 -2.88
N GLN A 19 10.02 0.35 -3.22
CA GLN A 19 9.61 0.77 -4.56
C GLN A 19 10.56 0.13 -5.57
N GLN A 20 9.99 -0.54 -6.58
CA GLN A 20 10.76 -1.17 -7.63
C GLN A 20 10.87 -0.23 -8.82
N THR A 21 11.95 -0.41 -9.59
CA THR A 21 12.14 0.31 -10.84
C THR A 21 12.17 -0.73 -11.97
N PHE A 22 11.34 -0.51 -12.98
CA PHE A 22 11.23 -1.33 -14.17
C PHE A 22 11.83 -0.56 -15.34
N GLU A 23 12.70 -1.20 -16.11
CA GLU A 23 13.35 -0.60 -17.28
C GLU A 23 12.79 -1.20 -18.56
N VAL A 24 12.50 -0.35 -19.54
CA VAL A 24 11.99 -0.71 -20.86
C VAL A 24 12.93 -0.11 -21.91
N ASP A 25 13.57 -0.97 -22.69
CA ASP A 25 14.22 -0.53 -23.92
C ASP A 25 13.15 -0.14 -24.93
N TRP A 26 13.15 1.15 -25.36
CA TRP A 26 12.04 1.72 -26.10
C TRP A 26 12.45 2.11 -27.51
N ASP A 27 12.10 1.24 -28.47
CA ASP A 27 12.27 1.46 -29.91
C ASP A 27 11.30 0.60 -30.73
N GLN A 28 11.39 0.63 -32.06
CA GLN A 28 10.50 -0.14 -32.95
C GLN A 28 10.72 -1.68 -32.87
N SER A 29 11.78 -2.17 -32.21
CA SER A 29 12.01 -3.58 -31.98
C SER A 29 11.42 -4.09 -30.66
N THR A 30 11.02 -3.19 -29.77
CA THR A 30 10.37 -3.52 -28.51
C THR A 30 9.03 -4.21 -28.79
N THR A 31 8.89 -5.44 -28.32
CA THR A 31 7.63 -6.18 -28.53
C THR A 31 6.56 -5.70 -27.54
N VAL A 32 5.28 -5.91 -27.88
CA VAL A 32 4.18 -5.63 -26.95
C VAL A 32 4.36 -6.39 -25.63
N ALA A 33 4.89 -7.60 -25.69
CA ALA A 33 5.13 -8.41 -24.50
C ALA A 33 6.21 -7.81 -23.59
N ASP A 34 7.27 -7.23 -24.16
CA ASP A 34 8.33 -6.57 -23.38
C ASP A 34 7.88 -5.22 -22.80
N ALA A 35 6.91 -4.58 -23.45
CA ALA A 35 6.33 -3.31 -23.04
C ALA A 35 5.05 -3.46 -22.19
N SER A 36 4.60 -4.70 -21.89
CA SER A 36 3.36 -4.95 -21.12
C SER A 36 3.65 -5.81 -19.90
N PHE A 37 3.43 -5.24 -18.72
CA PHE A 37 3.69 -5.93 -17.45
C PHE A 37 2.88 -5.33 -16.30
N THR A 38 2.90 -6.03 -15.17
CA THR A 38 2.23 -5.59 -13.94
C THR A 38 3.24 -5.00 -12.98
N ILE A 39 2.89 -3.88 -12.38
CA ILE A 39 3.65 -3.17 -11.33
C ILE A 39 2.74 -2.89 -10.14
N GLU A 40 3.33 -2.47 -9.02
CA GLU A 40 2.61 -2.05 -7.82
C GLU A 40 2.55 -0.52 -7.71
N THR A 41 1.57 -0.01 -7.00
CA THR A 41 1.54 1.43 -6.67
C THR A 41 2.80 1.84 -5.92
N GLY A 42 3.41 2.94 -6.36
CA GLY A 42 4.70 3.43 -5.88
C GLY A 42 5.89 3.01 -6.73
N ASP A 43 5.73 2.05 -7.64
CA ASP A 43 6.79 1.64 -8.55
C ASP A 43 7.04 2.69 -9.65
N THR A 44 8.26 2.67 -10.19
CA THR A 44 8.70 3.58 -11.24
C THR A 44 9.03 2.78 -12.50
N VAL A 45 8.56 3.26 -13.64
CA VAL A 45 8.97 2.74 -14.96
C VAL A 45 9.88 3.76 -15.63
N ILE A 46 10.97 3.26 -16.22
CA ILE A 46 11.93 4.05 -16.99
C ILE A 46 11.95 3.51 -18.42
N TRP A 47 11.57 4.34 -19.38
CA TRP A 47 11.72 4.05 -20.80
C TRP A 47 13.03 4.65 -21.30
N THR A 48 13.88 3.84 -21.90
CA THR A 48 15.19 4.25 -22.45
C THR A 48 15.18 4.08 -23.96
N TRP A 49 15.45 5.15 -24.71
CA TRP A 49 15.53 5.10 -26.18
C TRP A 49 16.70 4.23 -26.61
N ALA A 50 16.42 3.08 -27.23
CA ALA A 50 17.43 2.13 -27.66
C ALA A 50 18.00 2.43 -29.06
N ASN A 51 17.40 3.36 -29.80
CA ASN A 51 17.89 3.81 -31.10
C ASN A 51 17.85 5.35 -31.26
N PRO A 52 18.47 5.93 -32.31
CA PRO A 52 18.55 7.39 -32.46
C PRO A 52 17.27 8.07 -33.02
N SER A 53 16.21 7.30 -33.31
CA SER A 53 14.95 7.85 -33.87
C SER A 53 14.21 8.70 -32.83
N PRO A 54 13.31 9.59 -33.28
CA PRO A 54 12.44 10.32 -32.36
C PRO A 54 11.38 9.38 -31.77
N HIS A 55 11.24 9.42 -30.45
CA HIS A 55 10.24 8.66 -29.71
C HIS A 55 9.64 9.52 -28.59
N ASP A 56 8.47 9.11 -28.14
CA ASP A 56 7.83 9.55 -26.91
C ASP A 56 7.13 8.37 -26.23
N VAL A 57 6.61 8.60 -25.05
CA VAL A 57 5.71 7.70 -24.32
C VAL A 57 4.47 8.53 -24.00
N VAL A 58 3.33 8.16 -24.53
CA VAL A 58 2.08 8.88 -24.31
C VAL A 58 0.92 7.89 -24.14
N PRO A 59 -0.17 8.27 -23.43
CA PRO A 59 -1.38 7.45 -23.39
C PRO A 59 -1.88 7.13 -24.80
N ALA A 60 -2.41 5.93 -25.01
CA ALA A 60 -3.04 5.56 -26.26
C ALA A 60 -4.29 6.41 -26.52
N THR A 61 -4.69 6.52 -27.78
CA THR A 61 -5.89 7.29 -28.12
C THR A 61 -7.14 6.69 -27.49
N GLY A 62 -7.82 7.47 -26.66
CA GLY A 62 -9.03 7.02 -25.94
C GLY A 62 -8.74 6.41 -24.57
N GLU A 63 -7.47 6.33 -24.16
CA GLU A 63 -7.08 5.96 -22.82
C GLU A 63 -7.59 7.01 -21.80
N MET A 64 -8.29 6.56 -20.76
CA MET A 64 -8.93 7.43 -19.78
C MET A 64 -8.40 7.23 -18.35
N ASP A 65 -7.70 6.13 -18.11
CA ASP A 65 -7.19 5.75 -16.77
C ASP A 65 -5.76 6.26 -16.55
N ALA A 66 -5.11 6.80 -17.59
CA ALA A 66 -3.78 7.37 -17.46
C ALA A 66 -3.82 8.67 -16.64
N PRO A 67 -2.84 8.86 -15.71
CA PRO A 67 -2.68 10.13 -14.98
C PRO A 67 -2.55 11.32 -15.95
N ALA A 68 -3.12 12.46 -15.57
CA ALA A 68 -3.17 13.65 -16.44
C ALA A 68 -1.77 14.22 -16.80
N ASP A 69 -0.76 13.91 -16.01
CA ASP A 69 0.63 14.30 -16.21
C ASP A 69 1.52 13.17 -16.74
N PHE A 70 0.92 12.00 -17.06
CA PHE A 70 1.64 10.91 -17.72
C PHE A 70 1.86 11.21 -19.19
N GLY A 71 3.11 11.22 -19.60
CA GLY A 71 3.53 11.37 -20.98
C GLY A 71 4.79 12.21 -21.13
N SER A 72 5.61 11.85 -22.11
CA SER A 72 6.85 12.58 -22.44
C SER A 72 6.66 13.51 -23.63
N GLN A 73 7.63 14.40 -23.82
CA GLN A 73 7.83 15.07 -25.10
C GLN A 73 8.53 14.10 -26.07
N ILE A 74 8.46 14.39 -27.38
CA ILE A 74 9.24 13.69 -28.40
C ILE A 74 10.72 14.03 -28.17
N LEU A 75 11.53 13.02 -27.87
CA LEU A 75 12.97 13.13 -27.68
C LEU A 75 13.69 12.32 -28.79
N THR A 76 14.89 12.75 -29.17
CA THR A 76 15.68 12.11 -30.22
C THR A 76 17.07 11.78 -29.71
N GLY A 77 17.54 10.57 -29.98
CA GLY A 77 18.90 10.10 -29.61
C GLY A 77 18.89 8.91 -28.69
N ILE A 78 19.88 8.07 -28.83
CA ILE A 78 20.09 6.91 -27.96
C ILE A 78 20.34 7.36 -26.52
N GLY A 79 19.77 6.62 -25.54
CA GLY A 79 19.97 6.87 -24.13
C GLY A 79 19.14 8.03 -23.56
N GLN A 80 18.26 8.64 -24.35
CA GLN A 80 17.22 9.52 -23.79
C GLN A 80 16.31 8.68 -22.89
N THR A 81 15.80 9.25 -21.81
CA THR A 81 14.94 8.55 -20.86
C THR A 81 13.70 9.37 -20.55
N TYR A 82 12.61 8.67 -20.33
CA TYR A 82 11.43 9.15 -19.63
C TYR A 82 11.14 8.23 -18.47
N GLN A 83 10.77 8.77 -17.31
CA GLN A 83 10.38 7.97 -16.15
C GLN A 83 9.10 8.49 -15.54
N TYR A 84 8.30 7.57 -14.99
CA TYR A 84 7.08 7.90 -14.27
C TYR A 84 6.86 6.95 -13.10
N THR A 85 6.41 7.49 -11.97
CA THR A 85 6.04 6.72 -10.77
C THR A 85 4.52 6.69 -10.65
N PHE A 86 3.94 5.50 -10.61
CA PHE A 86 2.49 5.30 -10.59
C PHE A 86 2.00 5.22 -9.16
N THR A 87 1.07 6.10 -8.77
CA THR A 87 0.55 6.20 -7.38
C THR A 87 -0.82 5.58 -7.20
N ASP A 88 -1.54 5.32 -8.27
CA ASP A 88 -2.93 4.85 -8.24
C ASP A 88 -3.08 3.59 -9.08
N GLU A 89 -4.03 2.71 -8.73
CA GLU A 89 -4.39 1.54 -9.54
C GLU A 89 -4.94 2.00 -10.91
N ALA A 90 -4.47 1.36 -11.96
CA ALA A 90 -4.94 1.62 -13.31
C ALA A 90 -4.56 0.48 -14.26
N VAL A 91 -5.22 0.42 -15.41
CA VAL A 91 -4.75 -0.32 -16.58
C VAL A 91 -4.58 0.70 -17.69
N ILE A 92 -3.34 0.95 -18.08
CA ILE A 92 -2.98 2.05 -18.99
C ILE A 92 -2.39 1.48 -20.27
N ASP A 93 -3.05 1.70 -21.38
CA ASP A 93 -2.48 1.49 -22.71
C ASP A 93 -1.68 2.72 -23.13
N TYR A 94 -0.44 2.51 -23.56
CA TYR A 94 0.45 3.57 -23.97
C TYR A 94 1.15 3.26 -25.29
N ILE A 95 1.56 4.30 -26.01
CA ILE A 95 2.18 4.21 -27.31
C ILE A 95 3.33 5.21 -27.48
N CYS A 96 4.13 5.01 -28.52
CA CYS A 96 4.90 6.09 -29.14
C CYS A 96 4.03 6.77 -30.19
N SER A 97 3.77 8.07 -30.07
CA SER A 97 2.94 8.81 -31.05
C SER A 97 3.55 8.86 -32.44
N VAL A 98 4.87 8.74 -32.55
CA VAL A 98 5.61 8.70 -33.83
C VAL A 98 5.50 7.32 -34.49
N HIS A 99 5.35 6.25 -33.72
CA HIS A 99 5.30 4.86 -34.20
C HIS A 99 4.11 4.07 -33.59
N PRO A 100 2.87 4.54 -33.71
CA PRO A 100 1.75 4.06 -32.92
C PRO A 100 1.30 2.62 -33.20
N THR A 101 1.78 2.03 -34.31
CA THR A 101 1.43 0.66 -34.70
C THR A 101 2.48 -0.39 -34.31
N SER A 102 3.67 0.05 -33.92
CA SER A 102 4.80 -0.85 -33.59
C SER A 102 5.36 -0.66 -32.18
N MET A 103 5.13 0.50 -31.57
CA MET A 103 5.60 0.81 -30.23
C MET A 103 4.40 1.06 -29.32
N LEU A 104 3.93 0.02 -28.68
CA LEU A 104 2.77 0.05 -27.79
C LEU A 104 2.92 -0.97 -26.66
N GLY A 105 2.29 -0.71 -25.54
CA GLY A 105 2.30 -1.58 -24.37
C GLY A 105 1.13 -1.28 -23.44
N THR A 106 0.92 -2.16 -22.47
CA THR A 106 -0.08 -2.04 -21.43
C THR A 106 0.58 -2.17 -20.06
N LEU A 107 0.38 -1.20 -19.20
CA LEU A 107 0.75 -1.29 -17.79
C LEU A 107 -0.49 -1.62 -16.97
N THR A 108 -0.37 -2.64 -16.12
CA THR A 108 -1.36 -2.96 -15.09
C THR A 108 -0.78 -2.57 -13.74
N ILE A 109 -1.28 -1.49 -13.16
CA ILE A 109 -0.87 -1.01 -11.84
C ILE A 109 -1.85 -1.56 -10.81
N ILE A 110 -1.34 -2.36 -9.86
CA ILE A 110 -2.15 -2.95 -8.79
C ILE A 110 -1.76 -2.32 -7.45
N GLU A 111 -2.75 -2.13 -6.57
CA GLU A 111 -2.48 -1.79 -5.19
C GLU A 111 -2.08 -3.05 -4.41
N THR A 112 -0.93 -3.01 -3.77
CA THR A 112 -0.53 -4.07 -2.84
C THR A 112 -0.74 -3.59 -1.43
N LEU A 113 -1.76 -4.12 -0.77
CA LEU A 113 -1.95 -3.88 0.65
C LEU A 113 -0.72 -4.37 1.42
N SER A 114 -0.14 -3.51 2.23
CA SER A 114 0.91 -3.88 3.16
C SER A 114 0.43 -5.00 4.11
N VAL A 115 1.36 -5.73 4.73
CA VAL A 115 1.00 -6.74 5.74
C VAL A 115 0.20 -6.10 6.88
N GLN A 116 0.50 -4.85 7.22
CA GLN A 116 -0.22 -4.05 8.20
C GLN A 116 -1.67 -3.80 7.78
N GLU A 117 -1.91 -3.34 6.55
CA GLU A 117 -3.27 -3.10 6.03
C GLU A 117 -4.06 -4.40 5.88
N LYS A 118 -3.40 -5.48 5.44
CA LYS A 118 -4.02 -6.82 5.43
C LYS A 118 -4.41 -7.27 6.83
N PHE A 119 -3.61 -6.98 7.85
CA PHE A 119 -3.95 -7.27 9.22
C PHE A 119 -5.16 -6.46 9.68
N GLU A 120 -5.17 -5.15 9.46
CA GLU A 120 -6.25 -4.24 9.87
C GLU A 120 -7.60 -4.60 9.22
N THR A 121 -7.61 -4.81 7.91
CA THR A 121 -8.83 -5.09 7.14
C THR A 121 -9.42 -6.47 7.42
N ASN A 122 -8.63 -7.41 7.93
CA ASN A 122 -9.07 -8.78 8.24
C ASN A 122 -9.42 -9.01 9.71
N ILE A 123 -9.56 -7.94 10.50
CA ILE A 123 -10.06 -8.00 11.86
C ILE A 123 -11.53 -7.61 11.88
N THR A 124 -12.34 -8.48 12.44
CA THR A 124 -13.78 -8.24 12.65
C THR A 124 -14.15 -8.39 14.12
N PHE A 125 -15.10 -7.60 14.57
CA PHE A 125 -15.57 -7.62 15.95
C PHE A 125 -17.07 -7.45 15.99
N PHE A 126 -17.72 -8.25 16.82
CA PHE A 126 -19.18 -8.25 16.93
C PHE A 126 -19.66 -8.77 18.28
N PRO A 127 -20.85 -8.37 18.71
CA PRO A 127 -21.64 -7.30 18.13
C PRO A 127 -20.99 -5.92 18.35
N ASN A 128 -21.27 -4.96 17.49
CA ASN A 128 -20.96 -3.55 17.72
C ASN A 128 -22.15 -2.71 17.23
N PRO A 129 -22.93 -2.11 18.10
CA PRO A 129 -22.76 -1.92 19.55
C PRO A 129 -22.88 -3.22 20.38
N VAL A 130 -22.06 -3.30 21.44
CA VAL A 130 -21.95 -4.46 22.31
C VAL A 130 -22.56 -4.19 23.70
N SER A 131 -23.19 -5.22 24.30
CA SER A 131 -23.63 -5.18 25.71
C SER A 131 -22.58 -5.83 26.62
N ASP A 132 -22.47 -7.16 26.63
CA ASP A 132 -21.67 -7.85 27.61
C ASP A 132 -20.48 -8.61 27.02
N ASN A 133 -20.69 -9.24 25.86
CA ASN A 133 -19.68 -10.11 25.25
C ASN A 133 -19.32 -9.61 23.85
N LEU A 134 -18.06 -9.33 23.68
CA LEU A 134 -17.46 -8.92 22.41
C LEU A 134 -16.66 -10.10 21.84
N ARG A 135 -16.91 -10.47 20.59
CA ARG A 135 -16.08 -11.40 19.86
C ARG A 135 -15.18 -10.65 18.88
N ILE A 136 -13.90 -10.94 18.95
CA ILE A 136 -12.89 -10.46 18.00
C ILE A 136 -12.47 -11.67 17.16
N ARG A 137 -12.47 -11.51 15.82
CA ARG A 137 -11.96 -12.50 14.87
C ARG A 137 -10.95 -11.83 13.95
N SER A 138 -9.90 -12.59 13.62
CA SER A 138 -8.88 -12.20 12.64
C SER A 138 -8.52 -13.40 11.78
N LEU A 139 -8.10 -13.18 10.54
CA LEU A 139 -7.46 -14.23 9.73
C LEU A 139 -6.04 -14.54 10.22
N TYR A 140 -5.40 -13.59 10.89
CA TYR A 140 -4.07 -13.75 11.48
C TYR A 140 -4.19 -14.01 12.98
N LYS A 141 -3.26 -14.78 13.51
CA LYS A 141 -3.16 -14.94 14.97
C LYS A 141 -2.77 -13.61 15.58
N PHE A 142 -3.45 -13.21 16.65
CA PHE A 142 -3.08 -12.05 17.45
C PHE A 142 -2.77 -12.47 18.89
N GLU A 143 -1.82 -11.78 19.49
CA GLU A 143 -1.24 -12.18 20.77
C GLU A 143 -1.85 -11.44 21.94
N THR A 144 -2.15 -10.16 21.74
CA THR A 144 -2.64 -9.31 22.81
C THR A 144 -3.75 -8.39 22.35
N TYR A 145 -4.58 -7.99 23.31
CA TYR A 145 -5.52 -6.88 23.15
C TYR A 145 -5.43 -5.92 24.33
N GLN A 146 -5.73 -4.65 24.08
CA GLN A 146 -5.83 -3.60 25.08
C GLN A 146 -7.07 -2.76 24.78
N ILE A 147 -7.82 -2.39 25.81
CA ILE A 147 -9.02 -1.56 25.68
C ILE A 147 -8.77 -0.22 26.35
N TYR A 148 -9.03 0.86 25.63
CA TYR A 148 -8.85 2.22 26.09
C TYR A 148 -10.19 2.97 26.08
N ASP A 149 -10.41 3.84 27.06
CA ASP A 149 -11.50 4.80 27.04
C ASP A 149 -11.21 5.99 26.09
N ILE A 150 -12.15 6.90 25.95
CA ILE A 150 -12.01 8.08 25.08
C ILE A 150 -10.91 9.06 25.50
N ASN A 151 -10.40 8.95 26.74
CA ASN A 151 -9.32 9.78 27.26
C ASN A 151 -7.94 9.09 27.07
N GLY A 152 -7.92 7.91 26.44
CA GLY A 152 -6.70 7.12 26.26
C GLY A 152 -6.26 6.35 27.50
N LYS A 153 -7.11 6.26 28.54
CA LYS A 153 -6.83 5.45 29.73
C LYS A 153 -7.11 3.98 29.39
N GLN A 154 -6.13 3.12 29.64
CA GLN A 154 -6.32 1.67 29.52
C GLN A 154 -7.27 1.18 30.64
N VAL A 155 -8.33 0.48 30.23
CA VAL A 155 -9.39 -0.03 31.11
C VAL A 155 -9.42 -1.56 31.17
N ALA A 156 -8.82 -2.23 30.17
CA ALA A 156 -8.62 -3.67 30.16
C ALA A 156 -7.47 -4.05 29.23
N ASP A 157 -6.92 -5.23 29.45
CA ASP A 157 -5.96 -5.90 28.57
C ASP A 157 -6.04 -7.41 28.76
N GLY A 158 -5.41 -8.13 27.85
CA GLY A 158 -5.29 -9.58 27.94
C GLY A 158 -4.58 -10.19 26.74
N THR A 159 -4.50 -11.51 26.76
CA THR A 159 -3.93 -12.31 25.68
C THR A 159 -4.99 -12.65 24.66
N GLY A 160 -4.61 -12.63 23.39
CA GLY A 160 -5.43 -13.10 22.29
C GLY A 160 -5.56 -14.64 22.31
N GLY A 161 -6.67 -15.14 21.81
CA GLY A 161 -6.93 -16.58 21.68
C GLY A 161 -6.50 -17.18 20.34
N GLY A 162 -5.53 -16.58 19.65
CA GLY A 162 -5.18 -16.98 18.29
C GLY A 162 -5.98 -16.18 17.24
N THR A 163 -6.80 -16.86 16.43
CA THR A 163 -7.62 -16.20 15.38
C THR A 163 -8.97 -15.70 15.89
N TYR A 164 -9.33 -15.95 17.14
CA TYR A 164 -10.53 -15.37 17.75
C TYR A 164 -10.37 -15.27 19.26
N THR A 165 -11.11 -14.35 19.86
CA THR A 165 -11.17 -14.19 21.33
C THR A 165 -12.56 -13.66 21.72
N ASP A 166 -13.16 -14.25 22.74
CA ASP A 166 -14.41 -13.77 23.36
C ASP A 166 -14.07 -13.01 24.64
N LEU A 167 -14.50 -11.75 24.72
CA LEU A 167 -14.24 -10.85 25.82
C LEU A 167 -15.52 -10.53 26.57
N ASN A 168 -15.55 -10.79 27.88
CA ASN A 168 -16.62 -10.27 28.72
C ASN A 168 -16.25 -8.83 29.14
N ILE A 169 -17.05 -7.87 28.69
CA ILE A 169 -16.90 -6.44 28.97
C ILE A 169 -18.11 -5.85 29.70
N SER A 170 -18.91 -6.71 30.37
CA SER A 170 -20.10 -6.31 31.14
C SER A 170 -19.80 -5.27 32.23
N TYR A 171 -18.56 -5.26 32.74
CA TYR A 171 -18.09 -4.33 33.77
C TYR A 171 -17.78 -2.92 33.25
N LEU A 172 -17.69 -2.74 31.94
CA LEU A 172 -17.46 -1.43 31.35
C LEU A 172 -18.77 -0.64 31.27
N GLN A 173 -18.69 0.65 31.54
CA GLN A 173 -19.83 1.56 31.40
C GLN A 173 -20.20 1.78 29.92
N ALA A 174 -21.44 2.19 29.67
CA ALA A 174 -21.85 2.57 28.33
C ALA A 174 -20.98 3.73 27.79
N GLY A 175 -20.50 3.62 26.58
CA GLY A 175 -19.60 4.62 26.00
C GLY A 175 -18.82 4.12 24.80
N VAL A 176 -17.92 4.97 24.30
CA VAL A 176 -16.99 4.66 23.21
C VAL A 176 -15.66 4.21 23.78
N TYR A 177 -15.13 3.13 23.23
CA TYR A 177 -13.83 2.56 23.57
C TYR A 177 -13.02 2.31 22.31
N PHE A 178 -11.72 2.18 22.46
CA PHE A 178 -10.80 1.76 21.42
C PHE A 178 -10.14 0.46 21.84
N VAL A 179 -10.26 -0.55 20.99
CA VAL A 179 -9.63 -1.86 21.21
C VAL A 179 -8.41 -1.94 20.31
N LYS A 180 -7.23 -1.97 20.90
CA LYS A 180 -5.97 -2.18 20.20
C LYS A 180 -5.63 -3.67 20.25
N ILE A 181 -5.30 -4.23 19.09
CA ILE A 181 -4.94 -5.63 18.90
C ILE A 181 -3.53 -5.65 18.32
N ALA A 182 -2.70 -6.58 18.83
CA ALA A 182 -1.33 -6.71 18.36
C ALA A 182 -0.99 -8.18 18.05
N ALA A 183 -0.18 -8.35 16.99
CA ALA A 183 0.38 -9.60 16.54
C ALA A 183 1.80 -9.32 16.01
N ASP A 184 2.83 -9.78 16.70
CA ASP A 184 4.22 -9.39 16.43
C ASP A 184 4.35 -7.86 16.31
N ASP A 185 4.85 -7.37 15.18
CA ASP A 185 5.00 -5.94 14.91
C ASP A 185 3.71 -5.28 14.33
N LEU A 186 2.66 -6.07 14.10
CA LEU A 186 1.40 -5.60 13.51
C LEU A 186 0.44 -5.12 14.60
N GLN A 187 -0.30 -4.06 14.31
CA GLN A 187 -1.25 -3.48 15.25
C GLN A 187 -2.51 -3.02 14.51
N ALA A 188 -3.67 -3.22 15.14
CA ALA A 188 -4.92 -2.65 14.65
C ALA A 188 -5.67 -1.99 15.80
N THR A 189 -6.36 -0.90 15.50
CA THR A 189 -7.20 -0.19 16.49
C THR A 189 -8.63 -0.09 15.98
N ILE A 190 -9.54 -0.60 16.78
CA ILE A 190 -10.96 -0.70 16.43
C ILE A 190 -11.78 0.15 17.38
N ARG A 191 -12.74 0.92 16.85
CA ARG A 191 -13.69 1.68 17.65
C ARG A 191 -14.86 0.78 18.06
N LEU A 192 -15.12 0.70 19.36
CA LEU A 192 -16.17 -0.09 19.98
C LEU A 192 -17.22 0.82 20.63
N LEU A 193 -18.50 0.51 20.41
CA LEU A 193 -19.60 1.18 21.10
C LEU A 193 -20.20 0.20 22.12
N LYS A 194 -20.04 0.53 23.42
CA LYS A 194 -20.63 -0.21 24.55
C LYS A 194 -22.00 0.39 24.88
N LYS A 195 -23.03 -0.46 24.98
CA LYS A 195 -24.38 -0.10 25.44
C LYS A 195 -24.51 -0.23 26.96
#